data_93f170f2f7106a9b70559180c86da68e
#
_entry.id   93f170f2f7106a9b70559180c86da68e
#
_cell.length_a   1.000
_cell.length_b   1.000
_cell.length_c   1.000
_cell.angle_alpha   90.00
_cell.angle_beta   90.00
_cell.angle_gamma   90.00
#
_symmetry.space_group_name_H-M   'P 1'
#
loop_
_entity.id
_entity.type
_entity.pdbx_description
1 polymer ?
#
loop_
_entity_poly.entity_id
_entity_poly.type
_entity_poly.pdbx_seq_one_letter_code
_entity_poly.pdbx_strand_id
1 'polypeptide(L)'
;MARFTAQLTTQLDRLGHHGVRRGGRERPPTLVAVAHGSRDPEALRTAHALLDGVRALRPGLPVRLGHIELNRPLLTDTLAALRGEVVLVPLLLSRGHHIKQDIPEAVAAAPHLTARIAAPLGPDPLLAEALHARLTEAGLRAGGSAGPGVVLAAAGSRDPDAAVDTARTAALLSARLGGVPVLPGHASGSGRTVPEAVRALAALGHDRIAVASYFTAPGRFATQCASAVPGPAAAPLGAHPAVARLVLRRYEQALTSAPLSHPAATVGV
;
A
#
# COMPACT_ATOMS: atom_id res chain seq x y z
N MET A 1 60.95 -14.13 -26.09
CA MET A 1 59.70 -14.93 -25.87
C MET A 1 59.40 -15.09 -24.38
N ALA A 2 60.36 -15.37 -23.48
CA ALA A 2 60.13 -15.60 -22.06
C ALA A 2 59.65 -14.37 -21.21
N ARG A 3 59.91 -13.13 -21.62
CA ARG A 3 59.49 -11.91 -20.88
C ARG A 3 58.00 -11.52 -21.08
N PHE A 4 57.39 -11.95 -22.20
CA PHE A 4 55.99 -11.67 -22.48
C PHE A 4 55.04 -12.59 -21.69
N THR A 5 55.43 -13.84 -21.48
CA THR A 5 54.68 -14.84 -20.73
C THR A 5 54.60 -14.47 -19.22
N ALA A 6 55.70 -13.97 -18.65
CA ALA A 6 55.74 -13.59 -17.24
C ALA A 6 54.83 -12.36 -16.92
N GLN A 7 54.72 -11.41 -17.86
CA GLN A 7 53.84 -10.24 -17.67
C GLN A 7 52.34 -10.60 -17.75
N LEU A 8 51.97 -11.53 -18.62
CA LEU A 8 50.60 -12.02 -18.74
C LEU A 8 50.17 -12.80 -17.49
N THR A 9 51.04 -13.62 -16.94
CA THR A 9 50.75 -14.39 -15.72
C THR A 9 50.56 -13.48 -14.52
N THR A 10 51.40 -12.43 -14.38
CA THR A 10 51.24 -11.42 -13.29
C THR A 10 50.00 -10.57 -13.43
N GLN A 11 49.51 -10.29 -14.63
CA GLN A 11 48.26 -9.60 -14.84
C GLN A 11 47.03 -10.50 -14.57
N LEU A 12 47.11 -11.78 -14.93
CA LEU A 12 46.06 -12.75 -14.63
C LEU A 12 45.98 -13.04 -13.12
N ASP A 13 47.08 -13.10 -12.40
CA ASP A 13 47.09 -13.22 -10.95
C ASP A 13 46.52 -11.97 -10.25
N ARG A 14 46.74 -10.76 -10.79
CA ARG A 14 46.08 -9.54 -10.27
C ARG A 14 44.59 -9.50 -10.54
N LEU A 15 44.08 -10.08 -11.60
CA LEU A 15 42.66 -10.22 -11.89
C LEU A 15 42.02 -11.36 -11.09
N GLY A 16 42.77 -12.40 -10.76
CA GLY A 16 42.30 -13.53 -9.95
C GLY A 16 42.19 -13.20 -8.43
N HIS A 17 42.86 -12.16 -7.96
CA HIS A 17 42.82 -11.73 -6.54
C HIS A 17 41.77 -10.66 -6.26
N HIS A 18 40.99 -10.21 -7.23
CA HIS A 18 39.70 -9.64 -6.94
C HIS A 18 38.78 -10.81 -6.56
N GLY A 19 38.90 -11.20 -5.29
CA GLY A 19 38.15 -12.28 -4.70
C GLY A 19 36.72 -12.16 -5.17
N VAL A 20 36.25 -13.14 -5.91
CA VAL A 20 34.87 -13.53 -5.94
C VAL A 20 34.48 -13.71 -4.47
N ARG A 21 34.05 -12.62 -3.81
CA ARG A 21 33.21 -12.72 -2.63
C ARG A 21 32.12 -13.66 -3.10
N ARG A 22 32.21 -14.92 -2.70
CA ARG A 22 31.06 -15.81 -2.71
C ARG A 22 30.01 -15.03 -1.94
N GLY A 23 29.19 -14.30 -2.69
CA GLY A 23 28.05 -13.63 -2.15
C GLY A 23 27.19 -14.73 -1.55
N GLY A 24 27.35 -14.96 -0.26
CA GLY A 24 26.27 -15.51 0.51
C GLY A 24 25.09 -14.65 0.09
N ARG A 25 24.02 -15.22 -0.47
CA ARG A 25 22.81 -14.48 -0.83
C ARG A 25 22.41 -13.71 0.41
N GLU A 26 22.80 -12.42 0.46
CA GLU A 26 22.35 -11.54 1.51
C GLU A 26 20.84 -11.67 1.52
N ARG A 27 20.30 -12.03 2.66
CA ARG A 27 18.84 -12.14 2.79
C ARG A 27 18.25 -10.78 2.45
N PRO A 28 17.23 -10.73 1.59
CA PRO A 28 16.61 -9.46 1.27
C PRO A 28 16.10 -8.78 2.55
N PRO A 29 16.11 -7.44 2.63
CA PRO A 29 15.54 -6.71 3.75
C PRO A 29 14.13 -7.21 4.06
N THR A 30 13.79 -7.31 5.35
CA THR A 30 12.46 -7.78 5.75
C THR A 30 11.39 -6.77 5.32
N LEU A 31 10.37 -7.20 4.59
CA LEU A 31 9.16 -6.43 4.36
C LEU A 31 8.32 -6.42 5.64
N VAL A 32 8.08 -5.24 6.20
CA VAL A 32 7.16 -5.02 7.32
C VAL A 32 5.91 -4.33 6.78
N ALA A 33 4.84 -5.10 6.58
CA ALA A 33 3.56 -4.53 6.21
C ALA A 33 2.95 -3.83 7.43
N VAL A 34 2.54 -2.57 7.27
CA VAL A 34 2.00 -1.76 8.36
C VAL A 34 0.52 -1.52 8.12
N ALA A 35 -0.33 -2.21 8.87
CA ALA A 35 -1.79 -2.03 8.83
C ALA A 35 -2.24 -1.05 9.93
N HIS A 36 -3.36 -0.36 9.69
CA HIS A 36 -3.95 0.50 10.72
C HIS A 36 -4.34 -0.32 11.96
N GLY A 37 -5.02 -1.43 11.73
CA GLY A 37 -5.71 -2.22 12.73
C GLY A 37 -7.22 -2.04 12.64
N SER A 38 -7.97 -3.02 13.17
CA SER A 38 -9.43 -3.02 13.13
C SER A 38 -10.00 -3.89 14.26
N ARG A 39 -11.18 -3.53 14.77
CA ARG A 39 -11.95 -4.41 15.67
C ARG A 39 -12.69 -5.52 14.93
N ASP A 40 -12.79 -5.42 13.60
CA ASP A 40 -13.38 -6.44 12.77
C ASP A 40 -12.37 -7.59 12.55
N PRO A 41 -12.66 -8.83 12.97
CA PRO A 41 -11.75 -9.96 12.80
C PRO A 41 -11.50 -10.32 11.33
N GLU A 42 -12.43 -9.99 10.42
CA GLU A 42 -12.23 -10.18 8.97
C GLU A 42 -11.12 -9.28 8.42
N ALA A 43 -10.90 -8.11 9.01
CA ALA A 43 -9.80 -7.23 8.59
C ALA A 43 -8.44 -7.89 8.80
N LEU A 44 -8.25 -8.58 9.92
CA LEU A 44 -7.01 -9.29 10.21
C LEU A 44 -6.82 -10.49 9.25
N ARG A 45 -7.88 -11.27 9.02
CA ARG A 45 -7.84 -12.37 8.03
C ARG A 45 -7.49 -11.87 6.63
N THR A 46 -8.10 -10.75 6.23
CA THR A 46 -7.83 -10.09 4.94
C THR A 46 -6.38 -9.63 4.83
N ALA A 47 -5.81 -9.03 5.88
CA ALA A 47 -4.41 -8.63 5.89
C ALA A 47 -3.47 -9.83 5.74
N HIS A 48 -3.73 -10.93 6.46
CA HIS A 48 -2.94 -12.16 6.32
C HIS A 48 -3.05 -12.76 4.91
N ALA A 49 -4.25 -12.86 4.35
CA ALA A 49 -4.46 -13.36 2.98
C ALA A 49 -3.74 -12.51 1.93
N LEU A 50 -3.73 -11.17 2.10
CA LEU A 50 -2.94 -10.27 1.25
C LEU A 50 -1.45 -10.60 1.33
N LEU A 51 -0.92 -10.78 2.54
CA LEU A 51 0.50 -11.09 2.74
C LEU A 51 0.87 -12.49 2.26
N ASP A 52 -0.04 -13.45 2.28
CA ASP A 52 0.16 -14.75 1.65
C ASP A 52 0.27 -14.61 0.14
N GLY A 53 -0.53 -13.74 -0.49
CA GLY A 53 -0.36 -13.35 -1.89
C GLY A 53 1.01 -12.73 -2.18
N VAL A 54 1.51 -11.86 -1.29
CA VAL A 54 2.86 -11.28 -1.41
C VAL A 54 3.94 -12.36 -1.32
N ARG A 55 3.84 -13.29 -0.37
CA ARG A 55 4.77 -14.42 -0.22
C ARG A 55 4.78 -15.35 -1.43
N ALA A 56 3.59 -15.61 -1.99
CA ALA A 56 3.45 -16.43 -3.20
C ALA A 56 4.12 -15.77 -4.42
N LEU A 57 4.01 -14.45 -4.56
CA LEU A 57 4.66 -13.70 -5.65
C LEU A 57 6.18 -13.61 -5.50
N ARG A 58 6.71 -13.63 -4.28
CA ARG A 58 8.15 -13.55 -4.00
C ARG A 58 8.56 -14.54 -2.90
N PRO A 59 8.70 -15.81 -3.23
CA PRO A 59 9.19 -16.83 -2.29
C PRO A 59 10.56 -16.45 -1.73
N GLY A 60 10.75 -16.64 -0.43
CA GLY A 60 11.99 -16.30 0.25
C GLY A 60 12.10 -14.86 0.75
N LEU A 61 11.17 -13.96 0.43
CA LEU A 61 11.08 -12.64 1.05
C LEU A 61 10.55 -12.79 2.50
N PRO A 62 11.31 -12.34 3.51
CA PRO A 62 10.77 -12.29 4.87
C PRO A 62 9.68 -11.24 4.95
N VAL A 63 8.45 -11.64 5.32
CA VAL A 63 7.29 -10.73 5.44
C VAL A 63 6.75 -10.79 6.86
N ARG A 64 6.57 -9.62 7.47
CA ARG A 64 5.98 -9.44 8.81
C ARG A 64 4.83 -8.46 8.73
N LEU A 65 3.93 -8.54 9.70
CA LEU A 65 2.80 -7.63 9.87
C LEU A 65 2.95 -6.90 11.20
N GLY A 66 2.76 -5.60 11.19
CA GLY A 66 2.63 -4.78 12.38
C GLY A 66 1.41 -3.87 12.26
N HIS A 67 0.77 -3.56 13.37
CA HIS A 67 -0.40 -2.70 13.42
C HIS A 67 -0.07 -1.38 14.11
N ILE A 68 -0.65 -0.29 13.63
CA ILE A 68 -0.52 1.02 14.28
C ILE A 68 -1.27 0.98 15.60
N GLU A 69 -2.48 0.41 15.60
CA GLU A 69 -3.34 0.28 16.78
C GLU A 69 -4.26 -0.94 16.70
N LEU A 70 -5.08 -1.16 17.73
CA LEU A 70 -6.20 -2.10 17.82
C LEU A 70 -5.85 -3.59 17.76
N ASN A 71 -4.86 -4.00 16.98
CA ASN A 71 -4.47 -5.41 16.82
C ASN A 71 -3.03 -5.65 17.28
N ARG A 72 -2.73 -6.91 17.59
CA ARG A 72 -1.38 -7.37 17.90
C ARG A 72 -0.81 -8.20 16.74
N PRO A 73 0.54 -8.18 16.53
CA PRO A 73 1.50 -7.34 17.22
C PRO A 73 1.36 -5.87 16.82
N LEU A 74 1.67 -4.95 17.74
CA LEU A 74 1.83 -3.54 17.38
C LEU A 74 3.07 -3.36 16.50
N LEU A 75 3.12 -2.28 15.74
CA LEU A 75 4.27 -1.96 14.89
C LEU A 75 5.56 -1.88 15.71
N THR A 76 5.52 -1.24 16.87
CA THR A 76 6.65 -1.16 17.81
C THR A 76 7.12 -2.52 18.27
N ASP A 77 6.21 -3.44 18.63
CA ASP A 77 6.55 -4.81 19.04
C ASP A 77 7.20 -5.58 17.88
N THR A 78 6.65 -5.40 16.66
CA THR A 78 7.19 -6.03 15.46
C THR A 78 8.61 -5.55 15.17
N LEU A 79 8.87 -4.24 15.24
CA LEU A 79 10.19 -3.67 14.99
C LEU A 79 11.21 -4.07 16.07
N ALA A 80 10.80 -4.10 17.33
CA ALA A 80 11.68 -4.52 18.44
C ALA A 80 12.19 -5.97 18.29
N ALA A 81 11.37 -6.85 17.70
CA ALA A 81 11.71 -8.26 17.47
C ALA A 81 12.61 -8.49 16.24
N LEU A 82 12.80 -7.50 15.37
CA LEU A 82 13.58 -7.61 14.14
C LEU A 82 15.04 -7.16 14.33
N ARG A 83 15.89 -7.53 13.38
CA ARG A 83 17.30 -7.10 13.30
C ARG A 83 17.67 -6.88 11.83
N GLY A 84 18.63 -5.98 11.59
CA GLY A 84 19.18 -5.69 10.27
C GLY A 84 18.32 -4.73 9.46
N GLU A 85 18.20 -4.97 8.15
CA GLU A 85 17.50 -4.08 7.23
C GLU A 85 16.01 -4.41 7.14
N VAL A 86 15.17 -3.39 7.19
CA VAL A 86 13.71 -3.51 7.05
C VAL A 86 13.16 -2.46 6.09
N VAL A 87 12.11 -2.83 5.36
CA VAL A 87 11.32 -1.90 4.55
C VAL A 87 9.88 -1.94 5.07
N LEU A 88 9.43 -0.83 5.63
CA LEU A 88 8.05 -0.68 6.06
C LEU A 88 7.20 -0.32 4.85
N VAL A 89 6.17 -1.12 4.59
CA VAL A 89 5.20 -0.88 3.51
C VAL A 89 3.85 -0.59 4.14
N PRO A 90 3.42 0.68 4.19
CA PRO A 90 2.12 1.04 4.73
C PRO A 90 0.99 0.46 3.89
N LEU A 91 0.12 -0.36 4.48
CA LEU A 91 -1.13 -0.80 3.88
C LEU A 91 -2.20 0.29 4.02
N LEU A 92 -1.82 1.53 3.72
CA LEU A 92 -2.64 2.73 3.81
C LEU A 92 -2.82 3.31 2.40
N LEU A 93 -4.00 3.84 2.11
CA LEU A 93 -4.41 4.18 0.75
C LEU A 93 -4.14 5.63 0.36
N SER A 94 -3.79 6.48 1.32
CA SER A 94 -3.47 7.88 1.09
C SER A 94 -2.47 8.39 2.13
N ARG A 95 -1.85 9.52 1.85
CA ARG A 95 -1.05 10.26 2.82
C ARG A 95 -1.96 10.81 3.93
N GLY A 96 -1.43 10.84 5.16
CA GLY A 96 -2.16 11.32 6.32
C GLY A 96 -1.29 11.18 7.56
N HIS A 97 -1.90 11.41 8.75
CA HIS A 97 -1.20 11.44 10.03
C HIS A 97 -0.33 10.20 10.27
N HIS A 98 -0.88 9.01 10.08
CA HIS A 98 -0.14 7.75 10.28
C HIS A 98 1.12 7.64 9.43
N ILE A 99 1.06 8.08 8.15
CA ILE A 99 2.23 8.09 7.25
C ILE A 99 3.26 9.12 7.67
N LYS A 100 2.77 10.31 8.09
CA LYS A 100 3.63 11.47 8.36
C LYS A 100 4.21 11.44 9.78
N GLN A 101 3.58 10.74 10.71
CA GLN A 101 3.91 10.79 12.13
C GLN A 101 4.10 9.40 12.75
N ASP A 102 3.06 8.59 12.87
CA ASP A 102 3.11 7.36 13.68
C ASP A 102 4.14 6.35 13.17
N ILE A 103 4.24 6.17 11.85
CA ILE A 103 5.21 5.22 11.27
C ILE A 103 6.65 5.74 11.42
N PRO A 104 6.99 7.01 11.12
CA PRO A 104 8.30 7.57 11.41
C PRO A 104 8.69 7.51 12.90
N GLU A 105 7.77 7.81 13.81
CA GLU A 105 8.00 7.72 15.26
C GLU A 105 8.31 6.28 15.70
N ALA A 106 7.56 5.30 15.19
CA ALA A 106 7.82 3.89 15.48
C ALA A 106 9.20 3.44 14.97
N VAL A 107 9.64 3.94 13.81
CA VAL A 107 10.99 3.68 13.28
C VAL A 107 12.05 4.37 14.13
N ALA A 108 11.84 5.61 14.53
CA ALA A 108 12.77 6.34 15.41
C ALA A 108 12.98 5.65 16.76
N ALA A 109 11.93 4.97 17.26
CA ALA A 109 12.01 4.14 18.49
C ALA A 109 12.77 2.81 18.31
N ALA A 110 13.18 2.46 17.07
CA ALA A 110 13.91 1.22 16.75
C ALA A 110 15.29 1.50 16.12
N PRO A 111 16.21 2.23 16.79
CA PRO A 111 17.49 2.68 16.21
C PRO A 111 18.46 1.53 15.87
N HIS A 112 18.18 0.32 16.31
CA HIS A 112 18.93 -0.90 15.99
C HIS A 112 18.62 -1.46 14.60
N LEU A 113 17.66 -0.88 13.86
CA LEU A 113 17.28 -1.27 12.51
C LEU A 113 17.78 -0.25 11.48
N THR A 114 18.17 -0.76 10.32
CA THR A 114 18.34 0.07 9.12
C THR A 114 17.01 0.08 8.36
N ALA A 115 16.22 1.13 8.56
CA ALA A 115 14.84 1.17 8.09
C ALA A 115 14.65 2.07 6.86
N ARG A 116 13.77 1.64 5.96
CA ARG A 116 13.21 2.45 4.87
C ARG A 116 11.70 2.44 4.98
N ILE A 117 11.05 3.57 4.70
CA ILE A 117 9.58 3.66 4.66
C ILE A 117 9.18 3.84 3.20
N ALA A 118 8.36 2.92 2.71
CA ALA A 118 7.77 3.01 1.38
C ALA A 118 6.63 4.04 1.34
N ALA A 119 6.33 4.56 0.15
CA ALA A 119 5.14 5.36 -0.06
C ALA A 119 3.86 4.56 0.27
N PRO A 120 2.74 5.21 0.61
CA PRO A 120 1.44 4.56 0.76
C PRO A 120 1.04 3.85 -0.53
N LEU A 121 0.05 2.95 -0.44
CA LEU A 121 -0.41 2.21 -1.61
C LEU A 121 -0.99 3.13 -2.69
N GLY A 122 -1.76 4.13 -2.31
CA GLY A 122 -2.39 5.03 -3.26
C GLY A 122 -1.80 6.45 -3.34
N PRO A 123 -2.10 7.15 -4.44
CA PRO A 123 -2.82 6.69 -5.63
C PRO A 123 -1.95 5.80 -6.54
N ASP A 124 -2.57 4.81 -7.19
CA ASP A 124 -1.85 3.87 -8.06
C ASP A 124 -2.78 3.16 -9.06
N PRO A 125 -2.38 2.92 -10.33
CA PRO A 125 -3.19 2.20 -11.31
C PRO A 125 -3.58 0.77 -10.89
N LEU A 126 -2.77 0.08 -10.09
CA LEU A 126 -3.12 -1.26 -9.55
C LEU A 126 -4.28 -1.21 -8.57
N LEU A 127 -4.49 -0.09 -7.86
CA LEU A 127 -5.69 0.09 -7.03
C LEU A 127 -6.93 0.30 -7.90
N ALA A 128 -6.81 1.06 -8.99
CA ALA A 128 -7.91 1.20 -9.95
C ALA A 128 -8.25 -0.15 -10.62
N GLU A 129 -7.25 -1.01 -10.88
CA GLU A 129 -7.47 -2.38 -11.35
C GLU A 129 -8.28 -3.20 -10.33
N ALA A 130 -7.88 -3.19 -9.07
CA ALA A 130 -8.58 -3.92 -8.02
C ALA A 130 -10.02 -3.39 -7.80
N LEU A 131 -10.20 -2.07 -7.77
CA LEU A 131 -11.52 -1.44 -7.65
C LEU A 131 -12.44 -1.78 -8.80
N HIS A 132 -11.92 -1.76 -10.03
CA HIS A 132 -12.69 -2.16 -11.22
C HIS A 132 -13.13 -3.63 -11.14
N ALA A 133 -12.23 -4.54 -10.77
CA ALA A 133 -12.57 -5.95 -10.58
C ALA A 133 -13.66 -6.13 -9.52
N ARG A 134 -13.53 -5.47 -8.36
CA ARG A 134 -14.54 -5.51 -7.30
C ARG A 134 -15.89 -4.95 -7.71
N LEU A 135 -15.91 -3.88 -8.51
CA LEU A 135 -17.15 -3.34 -9.08
C LEU A 135 -17.81 -4.32 -10.07
N THR A 136 -17.01 -5.00 -10.88
CA THR A 136 -17.49 -6.02 -11.81
C THR A 136 -18.08 -7.23 -11.06
N GLU A 137 -17.40 -7.70 -10.01
CA GLU A 137 -17.89 -8.75 -9.11
C GLU A 137 -19.22 -8.36 -8.45
N ALA A 138 -19.39 -7.08 -8.10
CA ALA A 138 -20.62 -6.55 -7.52
C ALA A 138 -21.74 -6.32 -8.57
N GLY A 139 -21.49 -6.59 -9.83
CA GLY A 139 -22.50 -6.48 -10.89
C GLY A 139 -22.59 -5.12 -11.57
N LEU A 140 -21.58 -4.26 -11.43
CA LEU A 140 -21.52 -3.03 -12.25
C LEU A 140 -21.41 -3.43 -13.73
N ARG A 141 -22.40 -2.99 -14.52
CA ARG A 141 -22.43 -3.22 -15.98
C ARG A 141 -22.42 -1.90 -16.71
N ALA A 142 -21.67 -1.82 -17.80
CA ALA A 142 -21.79 -0.74 -18.77
C ALA A 142 -23.19 -0.86 -19.47
N GLY A 143 -23.83 0.25 -19.77
CA GLY A 143 -25.11 0.31 -20.47
C GLY A 143 -26.18 1.14 -19.72
N GLY A 144 -27.25 1.48 -20.41
CA GLY A 144 -28.29 2.43 -19.98
C GLY A 144 -28.16 3.79 -20.65
N SER A 145 -29.27 4.56 -20.73
CA SER A 145 -29.33 5.84 -21.45
C SER A 145 -28.43 6.93 -20.89
N ALA A 146 -28.24 6.94 -19.55
CA ALA A 146 -27.40 7.93 -18.85
C ALA A 146 -26.05 7.34 -18.36
N GLY A 147 -25.86 6.02 -18.52
CA GLY A 147 -24.68 5.32 -18.00
C GLY A 147 -24.62 5.25 -16.46
N PRO A 148 -23.74 4.40 -15.90
CA PRO A 148 -23.56 4.32 -14.47
C PRO A 148 -22.75 5.49 -13.93
N GLY A 149 -22.96 5.84 -12.63
CA GLY A 149 -22.07 6.66 -11.84
C GLY A 149 -21.42 5.83 -10.73
N VAL A 150 -20.25 6.21 -10.26
CA VAL A 150 -19.54 5.51 -9.20
C VAL A 150 -19.19 6.47 -8.07
N VAL A 151 -19.48 6.08 -6.84
CA VAL A 151 -18.93 6.73 -5.65
C VAL A 151 -17.68 5.97 -5.20
N LEU A 152 -16.53 6.62 -5.17
CA LEU A 152 -15.32 6.11 -4.54
C LEU A 152 -15.41 6.38 -3.04
N ALA A 153 -15.83 5.36 -2.28
CA ALA A 153 -16.05 5.48 -0.85
C ALA A 153 -14.73 5.29 -0.07
N ALA A 154 -14.31 6.30 0.65
CA ALA A 154 -13.08 6.31 1.43
C ALA A 154 -13.34 6.64 2.91
N ALA A 155 -12.40 6.33 3.78
CA ALA A 155 -12.50 6.66 5.22
C ALA A 155 -12.63 8.18 5.46
N GLY A 156 -11.92 8.97 4.66
CA GLY A 156 -11.77 10.40 4.87
C GLY A 156 -10.60 10.74 5.80
N SER A 157 -10.19 11.99 5.75
CA SER A 157 -9.09 12.52 6.56
C SER A 157 -9.25 14.04 6.69
N ARG A 158 -8.61 14.63 7.72
CA ARG A 158 -8.43 16.08 7.83
C ARG A 158 -7.17 16.57 7.12
N ASP A 159 -6.30 15.66 6.70
CA ASP A 159 -5.08 15.97 5.96
C ASP A 159 -5.44 16.27 4.48
N PRO A 160 -5.09 17.46 3.95
CA PRO A 160 -5.43 17.83 2.58
C PRO A 160 -4.79 16.93 1.53
N ASP A 161 -3.62 16.35 1.79
CA ASP A 161 -2.98 15.42 0.88
C ASP A 161 -3.82 14.15 0.66
N ALA A 162 -4.55 13.70 1.68
CA ALA A 162 -5.43 12.54 1.56
C ALA A 162 -6.59 12.80 0.57
N ALA A 163 -7.13 14.01 0.56
CA ALA A 163 -8.17 14.40 -0.40
C ALA A 163 -7.63 14.40 -1.83
N VAL A 164 -6.42 14.94 -2.04
CA VAL A 164 -5.73 14.92 -3.35
C VAL A 164 -5.49 13.47 -3.82
N ASP A 165 -5.02 12.59 -2.95
CA ASP A 165 -4.73 11.20 -3.28
C ASP A 165 -6.02 10.44 -3.63
N THR A 166 -7.11 10.68 -2.89
CA THR A 166 -8.42 10.09 -3.17
C THR A 166 -8.98 10.58 -4.51
N ALA A 167 -8.88 11.87 -4.80
CA ALA A 167 -9.31 12.43 -6.08
C ALA A 167 -8.52 11.85 -7.27
N ARG A 168 -7.20 11.68 -7.12
CA ARG A 168 -6.36 11.02 -8.13
C ARG A 168 -6.76 9.56 -8.35
N THR A 169 -7.07 8.84 -7.28
CA THR A 169 -7.57 7.45 -7.40
C THR A 169 -8.91 7.41 -8.12
N ALA A 170 -9.84 8.35 -7.84
CA ALA A 170 -11.10 8.46 -8.55
C ALA A 170 -10.89 8.70 -10.05
N ALA A 171 -9.95 9.57 -10.42
CA ALA A 171 -9.60 9.82 -11.83
C ALA A 171 -9.03 8.57 -12.51
N LEU A 172 -8.14 7.82 -11.85
CA LEU A 172 -7.59 6.56 -12.37
C LEU A 172 -8.67 5.51 -12.56
N LEU A 173 -9.63 5.41 -11.64
CA LEU A 173 -10.75 4.49 -11.76
C LEU A 173 -11.69 4.91 -12.89
N SER A 174 -12.02 6.20 -13.00
CA SER A 174 -12.84 6.74 -14.10
C SER A 174 -12.23 6.40 -15.47
N ALA A 175 -10.93 6.66 -15.65
CA ALA A 175 -10.21 6.32 -16.87
C ALA A 175 -10.30 4.82 -17.19
N ARG A 176 -10.14 3.96 -16.18
CA ARG A 176 -10.23 2.50 -16.35
C ARG A 176 -11.65 2.02 -16.66
N LEU A 177 -12.66 2.74 -16.20
CA LEU A 177 -14.08 2.49 -16.51
C LEU A 177 -14.54 3.10 -17.83
N GLY A 178 -13.62 3.59 -18.68
CA GLY A 178 -13.97 4.19 -19.97
C GLY A 178 -14.61 5.56 -19.86
N GLY A 179 -14.29 6.33 -18.82
CA GLY A 179 -14.80 7.69 -18.60
C GLY A 179 -16.07 7.76 -17.73
N VAL A 180 -16.49 6.65 -17.12
CA VAL A 180 -17.59 6.67 -16.14
C VAL A 180 -17.27 7.68 -15.04
N PRO A 181 -18.18 8.60 -14.70
CA PRO A 181 -17.97 9.55 -13.61
C PRO A 181 -17.74 8.85 -12.26
N VAL A 182 -16.63 9.18 -11.61
CA VAL A 182 -16.27 8.66 -10.29
C VAL A 182 -16.11 9.84 -9.34
N LEU A 183 -16.96 9.94 -8.33
CA LEU A 183 -16.89 10.98 -7.31
C LEU A 183 -16.42 10.42 -5.97
N PRO A 184 -15.43 11.04 -5.31
CA PRO A 184 -15.10 10.70 -3.93
C PRO A 184 -16.26 10.97 -2.97
N GLY A 185 -16.48 10.03 -2.04
CA GLY A 185 -17.37 10.17 -0.90
C GLY A 185 -16.70 9.62 0.36
N HIS A 186 -16.82 10.33 1.48
CA HIS A 186 -16.07 10.02 2.70
C HIS A 186 -17.01 9.55 3.83
N ALA A 187 -16.54 8.60 4.63
CA ALA A 187 -17.23 8.13 5.83
C ALA A 187 -17.09 9.11 6.99
N SER A 188 -15.99 9.88 7.02
CA SER A 188 -15.67 10.84 8.07
C SER A 188 -14.70 11.92 7.55
N GLY A 189 -14.34 12.86 8.43
CA GLY A 189 -13.38 13.92 8.08
C GLY A 189 -14.01 15.05 7.27
N SER A 190 -13.18 15.75 6.51
CA SER A 190 -13.59 16.85 5.63
C SER A 190 -13.91 16.35 4.21
N GLY A 191 -14.77 17.06 3.52
CA GLY A 191 -15.15 16.76 2.14
C GLY A 191 -16.56 16.18 2.03
N ARG A 192 -16.91 15.85 0.77
CA ARG A 192 -18.24 15.31 0.45
C ARG A 192 -18.45 13.95 1.09
N THR A 193 -19.59 13.77 1.76
CA THR A 193 -20.02 12.46 2.27
C THR A 193 -20.49 11.54 1.14
N VAL A 194 -20.58 10.22 1.42
CA VAL A 194 -21.11 9.26 0.44
C VAL A 194 -22.52 9.61 -0.04
N PRO A 195 -23.50 9.95 0.84
CA PRO A 195 -24.82 10.38 0.36
C PRO A 195 -24.79 11.66 -0.48
N GLU A 196 -23.91 12.60 -0.20
CA GLU A 196 -23.77 13.81 -1.02
C GLU A 196 -23.16 13.51 -2.39
N ALA A 197 -22.21 12.57 -2.48
CA ALA A 197 -21.68 12.10 -3.75
C ALA A 197 -22.74 11.40 -4.61
N VAL A 198 -23.62 10.62 -3.99
CA VAL A 198 -24.78 10.00 -4.65
C VAL A 198 -25.70 11.07 -5.22
N ARG A 199 -26.11 12.05 -4.41
CA ARG A 199 -26.98 13.16 -4.88
C ARG A 199 -26.34 13.94 -6.03
N ALA A 200 -25.03 14.17 -5.96
CA ALA A 200 -24.32 14.86 -7.04
C ALA A 200 -24.31 14.07 -8.35
N LEU A 201 -24.09 12.76 -8.30
CA LEU A 201 -24.19 11.89 -9.50
C LEU A 201 -25.62 11.83 -10.03
N ALA A 202 -26.63 11.72 -9.17
CA ALA A 202 -28.04 11.74 -9.57
C ALA A 202 -28.42 13.06 -10.24
N ALA A 203 -27.94 14.21 -9.72
CA ALA A 203 -28.15 15.52 -10.34
C ALA A 203 -27.49 15.65 -11.73
N LEU A 204 -26.45 14.87 -12.01
CA LEU A 204 -25.84 14.77 -13.34
C LEU A 204 -26.58 13.79 -14.27
N GLY A 205 -27.69 13.21 -13.82
CA GLY A 205 -28.55 12.31 -14.61
C GLY A 205 -28.23 10.83 -14.47
N HIS A 206 -27.27 10.44 -13.59
CA HIS A 206 -26.94 9.03 -13.38
C HIS A 206 -27.95 8.40 -12.42
N ASP A 207 -28.74 7.46 -12.89
CA ASP A 207 -29.79 6.72 -12.15
C ASP A 207 -29.27 5.42 -11.54
N ARG A 208 -28.14 4.91 -12.01
CA ARG A 208 -27.48 3.69 -11.52
C ARG A 208 -26.14 4.04 -10.89
N ILE A 209 -26.12 4.13 -9.58
CA ILE A 209 -24.94 4.54 -8.84
C ILE A 209 -24.42 3.34 -8.04
N ALA A 210 -23.14 3.00 -8.27
CA ALA A 210 -22.44 1.95 -7.53
C ALA A 210 -21.43 2.55 -6.55
N VAL A 211 -21.06 1.76 -5.54
CA VAL A 211 -19.98 2.10 -4.59
C VAL A 211 -18.74 1.28 -4.90
N ALA A 212 -17.64 1.96 -5.18
CA ALA A 212 -16.30 1.41 -5.15
C ALA A 212 -15.72 1.55 -3.74
N SER A 213 -15.49 0.45 -3.04
CA SER A 213 -15.03 0.45 -1.64
C SER A 213 -13.51 0.67 -1.58
N TYR A 214 -13.09 1.91 -1.35
CA TYR A 214 -11.67 2.29 -1.23
C TYR A 214 -11.18 2.09 0.21
N PHE A 215 -11.22 0.83 0.64
CA PHE A 215 -10.75 0.33 1.92
C PHE A 215 -9.88 -0.91 1.70
N THR A 216 -8.86 -1.10 2.52
CA THR A 216 -7.96 -2.27 2.40
C THR A 216 -8.62 -3.56 2.88
N ALA A 217 -9.57 -3.47 3.80
CA ALA A 217 -10.23 -4.61 4.42
C ALA A 217 -11.67 -4.26 4.86
N PRO A 218 -12.51 -5.25 5.19
CA PRO A 218 -13.80 -5.04 5.83
C PRO A 218 -13.67 -4.27 7.13
N GLY A 219 -14.75 -3.57 7.52
CA GLY A 219 -14.81 -2.82 8.76
C GLY A 219 -15.96 -1.81 8.77
N ARG A 220 -16.15 -1.15 9.91
CA ARG A 220 -17.28 -0.25 10.16
C ARG A 220 -17.52 0.78 9.04
N PHE A 221 -16.47 1.47 8.61
CA PHE A 221 -16.62 2.51 7.57
C PHE A 221 -16.96 1.95 6.20
N ALA A 222 -16.37 0.81 5.82
CA ALA A 222 -16.71 0.13 4.57
C ALA A 222 -18.18 -0.27 4.55
N THR A 223 -18.68 -0.87 5.63
CA THR A 223 -20.09 -1.26 5.80
C THR A 223 -21.01 -0.04 5.78
N GLN A 224 -20.67 1.01 6.53
CA GLN A 224 -21.45 2.26 6.56
C GLN A 224 -21.58 2.88 5.16
N CYS A 225 -20.49 2.94 4.40
CA CYS A 225 -20.51 3.48 3.05
C CYS A 225 -21.32 2.62 2.08
N ALA A 226 -21.22 1.29 2.17
CA ALA A 226 -21.98 0.36 1.36
C ALA A 226 -23.49 0.51 1.60
N SER A 227 -23.91 0.67 2.85
CA SER A 227 -25.32 0.82 3.21
C SER A 227 -25.93 2.19 2.84
N ALA A 228 -25.09 3.16 2.49
CA ALA A 228 -25.55 4.53 2.15
C ALA A 228 -26.02 4.67 0.69
N VAL A 229 -25.95 3.63 -0.12
CA VAL A 229 -26.27 3.66 -1.56
C VAL A 229 -27.24 2.54 -1.90
N PRO A 230 -28.30 2.80 -2.67
CA PRO A 230 -29.30 1.79 -3.06
C PRO A 230 -28.78 0.83 -4.15
N GLY A 231 -27.65 1.13 -4.77
CA GLY A 231 -27.07 0.37 -5.87
C GLY A 231 -26.03 -0.66 -5.44
N PRO A 232 -25.32 -1.28 -6.41
CA PRO A 232 -24.29 -2.24 -6.13
C PRO A 232 -23.15 -1.66 -5.28
N ALA A 233 -22.80 -2.34 -4.18
CA ALA A 233 -21.65 -1.98 -3.34
C ALA A 233 -20.57 -3.04 -3.51
N ALA A 234 -19.42 -2.61 -4.02
CA ALA A 234 -18.27 -3.48 -4.19
C ALA A 234 -17.63 -3.79 -2.84
N ALA A 235 -17.10 -5.00 -2.70
CA ALA A 235 -16.29 -5.39 -1.56
C ALA A 235 -15.02 -4.50 -1.47
N PRO A 236 -14.41 -4.35 -0.28
CA PRO A 236 -13.10 -3.74 -0.12
C PRO A 236 -12.03 -4.37 -1.01
N LEU A 237 -10.94 -3.67 -1.21
CA LEU A 237 -9.80 -4.12 -2.03
C LEU A 237 -9.32 -5.53 -1.65
N GLY A 238 -9.19 -5.77 -0.35
CA GLY A 238 -8.89 -7.09 0.20
C GLY A 238 -7.56 -7.66 -0.28
N ALA A 239 -7.51 -8.97 -0.37
CA ALA A 239 -6.36 -9.73 -0.87
C ALA A 239 -6.32 -9.81 -2.41
N HIS A 240 -6.81 -8.79 -3.12
CA HIS A 240 -6.80 -8.79 -4.59
C HIS A 240 -5.36 -8.90 -5.13
N PRO A 241 -5.09 -9.71 -6.18
CA PRO A 241 -3.72 -9.90 -6.69
C PRO A 241 -3.02 -8.61 -7.11
N ALA A 242 -3.75 -7.61 -7.64
CA ALA A 242 -3.18 -6.30 -7.96
C ALA A 242 -2.67 -5.56 -6.71
N VAL A 243 -3.33 -5.73 -5.56
CA VAL A 243 -2.88 -5.13 -4.29
C VAL A 243 -1.60 -5.82 -3.80
N ALA A 244 -1.51 -7.15 -3.91
CA ALA A 244 -0.28 -7.89 -3.56
C ALA A 244 0.91 -7.47 -4.44
N ARG A 245 0.69 -7.30 -5.75
CA ARG A 245 1.71 -6.75 -6.67
C ARG A 245 2.13 -5.34 -6.29
N LEU A 246 1.17 -4.51 -5.85
CA LEU A 246 1.46 -3.14 -5.43
C LEU A 246 2.30 -3.09 -4.16
N VAL A 247 2.02 -3.95 -3.17
CA VAL A 247 2.83 -4.06 -1.94
C VAL A 247 4.28 -4.38 -2.30
N LEU A 248 4.52 -5.36 -3.18
CA LEU A 248 5.88 -5.69 -3.65
C LEU A 248 6.53 -4.52 -4.39
N ARG A 249 5.80 -3.85 -5.28
CA ARG A 249 6.32 -2.68 -6.00
C ARG A 249 6.71 -1.55 -5.05
N ARG A 250 5.92 -1.28 -4.02
CA ARG A 250 6.27 -0.29 -2.99
C ARG A 250 7.53 -0.68 -2.22
N TYR A 251 7.65 -1.96 -1.88
CA TYR A 251 8.86 -2.50 -1.28
C TYR A 251 10.08 -2.29 -2.17
N GLU A 252 10.01 -2.65 -3.44
CA GLU A 252 11.11 -2.52 -4.40
C GLU A 252 11.50 -1.05 -4.66
N GLN A 253 10.52 -0.17 -4.77
CA GLN A 253 10.76 1.27 -4.89
C GLN A 253 11.50 1.82 -3.67
N ALA A 254 11.14 1.39 -2.47
CA ALA A 254 11.81 1.86 -1.25
C ALA A 254 13.25 1.33 -1.13
N LEU A 255 13.60 0.18 -1.72
CA LEU A 255 14.97 -0.32 -1.74
C LEU A 255 15.93 0.60 -2.51
N THR A 256 15.44 1.35 -3.49
CA THR A 256 16.25 2.31 -4.25
C THR A 256 16.43 3.66 -3.55
N SER A 257 15.68 3.90 -2.45
CA SER A 257 15.78 5.11 -1.64
C SER A 257 16.84 4.95 -0.55
N ALA A 258 17.42 6.07 -0.10
CA ALA A 258 18.34 6.05 1.03
C ALA A 258 17.62 5.57 2.31
N PRO A 259 18.28 4.81 3.19
CA PRO A 259 17.76 4.49 4.51
C PRO A 259 17.52 5.77 5.33
N LEU A 260 16.58 5.71 6.26
CA LEU A 260 16.40 6.79 7.22
C LEU A 260 17.64 6.89 8.12
N SER A 261 18.25 8.06 8.14
CA SER A 261 19.37 8.35 9.04
C SER A 261 18.80 8.57 10.43
N HIS A 262 19.22 7.75 11.41
CA HIS A 262 19.04 8.10 12.82
C HIS A 262 20.03 9.21 13.18
N PRO A 263 19.61 10.29 13.84
CA PRO A 263 20.58 11.22 14.42
C PRO A 263 21.49 10.42 15.35
N ALA A 264 22.79 10.53 15.14
CA ALA A 264 23.78 9.89 16.02
C ALA A 264 23.45 10.31 17.46
N ALA A 265 23.27 9.33 18.36
CA ALA A 265 23.14 9.61 19.78
C ALA A 265 24.40 10.38 20.19
N THR A 266 24.26 11.67 20.48
CA THR A 266 25.34 12.46 21.06
C THR A 266 25.61 11.85 22.44
N VAL A 267 26.64 11.01 22.50
CA VAL A 267 27.18 10.54 23.79
C VAL A 267 27.82 11.79 24.40
N GLY A 268 27.07 12.44 25.29
CA GLY A 268 27.61 13.48 26.14
C GLY A 268 28.64 12.83 27.04
N VAL A 269 29.89 13.28 26.91
CA VAL A 269 31.00 13.01 27.82
C VAL A 269 30.86 13.89 29.06
#